data_dc8b83019f98c947c5ed0950ff0dd720
#
_entry.id   dc8b83019f98c947c5ed0950ff0dd720
#
_cell.length_a   1.000
_cell.length_b   1.000
_cell.length_c   1.000
_cell.angle_alpha   90.00
_cell.angle_beta   90.00
_cell.angle_gamma   90.00
#
_symmetry.space_group_name_H-M   'P 1'
#
loop_
_entity.id
_entity.type
_entity.pdbx_description
1 polymer ?
#
loop_
_entity_poly.entity_id
_entity_poly.type
_entity_poly.pdbx_seq_one_letter_code
_entity_poly.pdbx_strand_id
1 'polypeptide(L)'
;MQKVDKYEINDITFGQERELYNMYKKSYRHSTIDTKGKVSKLNIDWELHDQSIAKCLEFAFDDPENILKGLSHPEIDALGQKILLRYLRMDGESKKESGD
;
A
#
# COMPACT_ATOMS: atom_id res chain seq x y z
N MET A 1 -12.23 -10.48 -7.63
CA MET A 1 -11.24 -10.37 -6.56
C MET A 1 -9.84 -10.36 -7.15
N GLN A 2 -8.91 -9.75 -6.45
CA GLN A 2 -7.52 -9.67 -6.87
C GLN A 2 -6.66 -10.62 -6.07
N LYS A 3 -5.46 -10.88 -6.55
CA LYS A 3 -4.51 -11.73 -5.86
C LYS A 3 -3.17 -11.00 -5.72
N VAL A 4 -2.61 -11.07 -4.52
CA VAL A 4 -1.26 -10.60 -4.24
C VAL A 4 -0.50 -11.74 -3.59
N ASP A 5 0.58 -12.18 -4.25
CA ASP A 5 1.27 -13.42 -3.89
C ASP A 5 0.26 -14.58 -3.86
N LYS A 6 0.13 -15.28 -2.74
CA LYS A 6 -0.82 -16.40 -2.60
C LYS A 6 -2.16 -15.98 -1.99
N TYR A 7 -2.33 -14.69 -1.70
CA TYR A 7 -3.50 -14.21 -0.97
C TYR A 7 -4.52 -13.59 -1.90
N GLU A 8 -5.77 -13.97 -1.72
CA GLU A 8 -6.88 -13.30 -2.40
C GLU A 8 -7.30 -12.10 -1.56
N ILE A 9 -7.45 -10.96 -2.20
CA ILE A 9 -7.85 -9.73 -1.52
C ILE A 9 -9.15 -9.20 -2.10
N ASN A 10 -9.92 -8.53 -1.26
CA ASN A 10 -11.17 -7.92 -1.67
C ASN A 10 -10.92 -6.74 -2.61
N ASP A 11 -11.88 -6.47 -3.49
CA ASP A 11 -11.87 -5.24 -4.25
C ASP A 11 -12.26 -4.09 -3.33
N ILE A 12 -11.78 -2.90 -3.65
CA ILE A 12 -12.11 -1.72 -2.83
C ILE A 12 -12.94 -0.73 -3.64
N THR A 13 -13.71 0.08 -2.92
CA THR A 13 -14.50 1.14 -3.54
C THR A 13 -13.62 2.34 -3.87
N PHE A 14 -14.15 3.24 -4.70
CA PHE A 14 -13.47 4.49 -5.01
C PHE A 14 -13.15 5.29 -3.74
N GLY A 15 -14.10 5.34 -2.80
CA GLY A 15 -13.88 6.06 -1.54
C GLY A 15 -12.76 5.45 -0.72
N GLN A 16 -12.69 4.13 -0.66
CA GLN A 16 -11.62 3.44 0.05
C GLN A 16 -10.26 3.67 -0.61
N GLU A 17 -10.22 3.62 -1.94
CA GLU A 17 -8.99 3.91 -2.69
C GLU A 17 -8.49 5.33 -2.41
N ARG A 18 -9.40 6.31 -2.41
CA ARG A 18 -9.04 7.70 -2.11
C ARG A 18 -8.52 7.86 -0.69
N GLU A 19 -9.12 7.17 0.27
CA GLU A 19 -8.66 7.21 1.65
C GLU A 19 -7.23 6.67 1.76
N LEU A 20 -6.95 5.53 1.16
CA LEU A 20 -5.60 4.96 1.15
C LEU A 20 -4.60 5.87 0.48
N TYR A 21 -4.96 6.43 -0.66
CA TYR A 21 -4.09 7.33 -1.41
C TYR A 21 -3.72 8.57 -0.57
N ASN A 22 -4.71 9.15 0.09
CA ASN A 22 -4.47 10.33 0.93
C ASN A 22 -3.53 10.00 2.09
N MET A 23 -3.70 8.85 2.72
CA MET A 23 -2.81 8.43 3.80
C MET A 23 -1.39 8.19 3.29
N TYR A 24 -1.27 7.51 2.17
CA TYR A 24 0.03 7.25 1.53
C TYR A 24 0.73 8.55 1.19
N LYS A 25 0.02 9.47 0.55
CA LYS A 25 0.57 10.76 0.15
C LYS A 25 1.06 11.57 1.35
N LYS A 26 0.28 11.58 2.43
CA LYS A 26 0.66 12.32 3.64
C LYS A 26 1.91 11.74 4.31
N SER A 27 2.13 10.44 4.20
CA SER A 27 3.31 9.83 4.79
C SER A 27 4.61 10.31 4.15
N TYR A 28 4.56 10.82 2.93
CA TYR A 28 5.73 11.31 2.19
C TYR A 28 5.79 12.84 2.06
N ARG A 29 4.92 13.56 2.73
CA ARG A 29 4.77 15.00 2.52
C ARG A 29 6.02 15.84 2.84
N HIS A 30 6.95 15.29 3.61
CA HIS A 30 8.17 16.00 3.98
C HIS A 30 9.38 15.61 3.12
N SER A 31 9.17 14.79 2.10
CA SER A 31 10.23 14.40 1.21
C SER A 31 10.61 15.55 0.28
N THR A 32 11.90 15.69 0.03
CA THR A 32 12.44 16.74 -0.84
C THR A 32 12.87 16.13 -2.17
N ILE A 33 12.46 16.75 -3.26
CA ILE A 33 12.83 16.30 -4.61
C ILE A 33 13.80 17.34 -5.20
N ASP A 34 14.93 16.87 -5.75
CA ASP A 34 15.91 17.77 -6.34
C ASP A 34 15.50 18.19 -7.76
N THR A 35 16.34 19.03 -8.38
CA THR A 35 16.05 19.57 -9.72
C THR A 35 16.04 18.51 -10.81
N LYS A 36 16.59 17.35 -10.55
CA LYS A 36 16.62 16.23 -11.50
C LYS A 36 15.47 15.25 -11.29
N GLY A 37 14.57 15.56 -10.37
CA GLY A 37 13.45 14.69 -10.05
C GLY A 37 13.77 13.57 -9.09
N LYS A 38 14.98 13.51 -8.56
CA LYS A 38 15.35 12.49 -7.57
C LYS A 38 15.01 12.96 -6.17
N VAL A 39 14.60 12.03 -5.32
CA VAL A 39 14.36 12.33 -3.91
C VAL A 39 15.71 12.56 -3.24
N SER A 40 16.01 13.82 -2.91
CA SER A 40 17.27 14.19 -2.27
C SER A 40 17.25 13.97 -0.77
N LYS A 41 16.07 14.04 -0.18
CA LYS A 41 15.89 13.77 1.24
C LYS A 41 14.54 13.10 1.42
N LEU A 42 14.56 11.85 1.89
CA LEU A 42 13.36 11.08 2.12
C LEU A 42 12.99 11.16 3.60
N ASN A 43 11.91 11.88 3.90
CA ASN A 43 11.32 11.93 5.22
C ASN A 43 9.97 11.25 5.18
N ILE A 44 9.89 10.09 5.82
CA ILE A 44 8.66 9.32 5.88
C ILE A 44 8.07 9.47 7.26
N ASP A 45 6.79 9.80 7.33
CA ASP A 45 6.05 9.74 8.57
C ASP A 45 5.65 8.28 8.80
N TRP A 46 6.43 7.60 9.61
CA TRP A 46 6.28 6.16 9.82
C TRP A 46 4.95 5.80 10.48
N GLU A 47 4.42 6.69 11.31
CA GLU A 47 3.12 6.47 11.94
C GLU A 47 2.00 6.46 10.88
N LEU A 48 2.00 7.44 9.98
CA LEU A 48 1.04 7.48 8.88
C LEU A 48 1.24 6.32 7.91
N HIS A 49 2.48 5.94 7.66
CA HIS A 49 2.80 4.79 6.83
C HIS A 49 2.20 3.51 7.42
N ASP A 50 2.43 3.28 8.71
CA ASP A 50 1.88 2.10 9.39
C ASP A 50 0.36 2.10 9.41
N GLN A 51 -0.25 3.28 9.60
CA GLN A 51 -1.70 3.41 9.56
C GLN A 51 -2.25 3.07 8.18
N SER A 52 -1.58 3.48 7.11
CA SER A 52 -2.02 3.16 5.76
C SER A 52 -1.94 1.67 5.48
N ILE A 53 -0.89 1.02 5.96
CA ILE A 53 -0.73 -0.44 5.83
C ILE A 53 -1.86 -1.16 6.59
N ALA A 54 -2.10 -0.76 7.84
CA ALA A 54 -3.15 -1.38 8.66
C ALA A 54 -4.53 -1.22 8.03
N LYS A 55 -4.83 -0.02 7.52
CA LYS A 55 -6.11 0.24 6.87
C LYS A 55 -6.26 -0.59 5.59
N CYS A 56 -5.19 -0.68 4.83
CA CYS A 56 -5.16 -1.49 3.61
C CYS A 56 -5.49 -2.96 3.92
N LEU A 57 -4.90 -3.51 4.96
CA LEU A 57 -5.15 -4.89 5.35
C LEU A 57 -6.59 -5.10 5.84
N GLU A 58 -7.16 -4.10 6.53
CA GLU A 58 -8.58 -4.17 6.92
C GLU A 58 -9.51 -4.23 5.71
N PHE A 59 -9.19 -3.48 4.66
CA PHE A 59 -10.00 -3.51 3.45
C PHE A 59 -9.80 -4.80 2.66
N ALA A 60 -8.56 -5.31 2.65
CA ALA A 60 -8.20 -6.47 1.84
C ALA A 60 -8.81 -7.77 2.35
N PHE A 61 -8.92 -7.93 3.65
CA PHE A 61 -9.33 -9.19 4.26
C PHE A 61 -10.50 -8.98 5.20
N ASP A 62 -11.45 -9.93 5.17
CA ASP A 62 -12.59 -9.90 6.10
C ASP A 62 -12.15 -10.19 7.53
N ASP A 63 -11.11 -11.02 7.69
CA ASP A 63 -10.58 -11.37 8.99
C ASP A 63 -9.05 -11.32 8.94
N PRO A 64 -8.47 -10.11 8.95
CA PRO A 64 -7.02 -9.98 8.82
C PRO A 64 -6.24 -10.66 9.94
N GLU A 65 -6.75 -10.64 11.17
CA GLU A 65 -6.07 -11.27 12.29
C GLU A 65 -5.85 -12.76 12.05
N ASN A 66 -6.86 -13.45 11.54
CA ASN A 66 -6.75 -14.87 11.27
C ASN A 66 -5.80 -15.16 10.11
N ILE A 67 -5.87 -14.36 9.06
CA ILE A 67 -5.01 -14.53 7.87
C ILE A 67 -3.54 -14.29 8.21
N LEU A 68 -3.28 -13.29 9.04
CA LEU A 68 -1.92 -12.81 9.29
C LEU A 68 -1.25 -13.38 10.54
N LYS A 69 -1.97 -14.15 11.33
CA LYS A 69 -1.48 -14.61 12.64
C LYS A 69 -0.19 -15.45 12.58
N GLY A 70 0.08 -16.09 11.44
CA GLY A 70 1.27 -16.89 11.27
C GLY A 70 2.47 -16.15 10.72
N LEU A 71 2.33 -14.84 10.46
CA LEU A 71 3.37 -14.04 9.86
C LEU A 71 4.09 -13.19 10.91
N SER A 72 5.38 -12.94 10.67
CA SER A 72 6.14 -12.00 11.48
C SER A 72 5.74 -10.56 11.13
N HIS A 73 6.09 -9.62 12.00
CA HIS A 73 5.80 -8.21 11.75
C HIS A 73 6.40 -7.70 10.42
N PRO A 74 7.68 -7.98 10.11
CA PRO A 74 8.21 -7.59 8.80
C PRO A 74 7.50 -8.22 7.61
N GLU A 75 7.04 -9.46 7.75
CA GLU A 75 6.28 -10.12 6.68
C GLU A 75 4.94 -9.46 6.45
N ILE A 76 4.25 -9.09 7.54
CA ILE A 76 2.96 -8.39 7.46
C ILE A 76 3.16 -7.03 6.80
N ASP A 77 4.20 -6.31 7.18
CA ASP A 77 4.49 -4.99 6.62
C ASP A 77 4.77 -5.08 5.12
N ALA A 78 5.59 -6.04 4.72
CA ALA A 78 5.91 -6.24 3.31
C ALA A 78 4.68 -6.62 2.49
N LEU A 79 3.85 -7.51 3.01
CA LEU A 79 2.60 -7.91 2.34
C LEU A 79 1.65 -6.72 2.22
N GLY A 80 1.47 -5.99 3.31
CA GLY A 80 0.59 -4.82 3.32
C GLY A 80 1.02 -3.76 2.32
N GLN A 81 2.32 -3.55 2.18
CA GLN A 81 2.85 -2.60 1.21
C GLN A 81 2.56 -3.05 -0.22
N LYS A 82 2.74 -4.33 -0.53
CA LYS A 82 2.40 -4.86 -1.85
C LYS A 82 0.92 -4.67 -2.17
N ILE A 83 0.06 -4.95 -1.21
CA ILE A 83 -1.38 -4.80 -1.40
C ILE A 83 -1.74 -3.33 -1.60
N LEU A 84 -1.15 -2.45 -0.80
CA LEU A 84 -1.39 -1.01 -0.92
C LEU A 84 -1.02 -0.50 -2.30
N LEU A 85 0.15 -0.88 -2.79
CA LEU A 85 0.59 -0.46 -4.12
C LEU A 85 -0.30 -1.03 -5.23
N ARG A 86 -0.83 -2.24 -5.04
CA ARG A 86 -1.77 -2.83 -5.98
C ARG A 86 -3.06 -2.01 -6.03
N TYR A 87 -3.62 -1.67 -4.86
CA TYR A 87 -4.85 -0.88 -4.78
C TYR A 87 -4.67 0.51 -5.39
N LEU A 88 -3.50 1.11 -5.21
CA LEU A 88 -3.21 2.44 -5.75
C LEU A 88 -2.75 2.41 -7.20
N ARG A 89 -2.64 1.21 -7.77
CA ARG A 89 -2.19 1.00 -9.16
C ARG A 89 -0.80 1.55 -9.41
N MET A 90 0.06 1.42 -8.41
CA MET A 90 1.44 1.89 -8.46
C MET A 90 2.44 0.76 -8.59
N ASP A 91 1.97 -0.48 -8.67
CA ASP A 91 2.83 -1.63 -8.90
C ASP A 91 3.14 -1.79 -10.40
N GLY A 92 4.22 -2.46 -10.70
CA GLY A 92 4.64 -2.66 -12.08
C GLY A 92 3.66 -3.47 -12.93
N GLU A 93 2.96 -4.40 -12.28
CA GLU A 93 2.01 -5.26 -12.98
C GLU A 93 0.81 -4.48 -13.50
N SER A 94 0.28 -3.55 -12.69
CA SER A 94 -0.83 -2.71 -13.12
C SER A 94 -0.45 -1.85 -14.32
N LYS A 95 0.76 -1.35 -14.35
CA LYS A 95 1.26 -0.57 -15.48
C LYS A 95 1.39 -1.40 -16.74
N LYS A 96 1.85 -2.64 -16.61
CA LYS A 96 1.96 -3.55 -17.75
C LYS A 96 0.61 -3.85 -18.36
N GLU A 97 -0.38 -4.08 -17.55
CA GLU A 97 -1.73 -4.40 -18.02
C GLU A 97 -2.38 -3.22 -18.72
N SER A 98 -2.10 -2.01 -18.28
CA SER A 98 -2.74 -0.80 -18.81
C SER A 98 -1.95 -0.13 -19.93
N GLY A 99 -0.68 -0.39 -20.04
CA GLY A 99 0.21 0.34 -20.92
C GLY A 99 0.39 -0.24 -22.31
N ASP A 100 0.00 -1.44 -22.49
CA ASP A 100 0.29 -2.14 -23.71
C ASP A 100 -0.93 -2.73 -24.35
#